data_73bfa0e4d94608cc38b84a454327bc9a
#
_entry.id   73bfa0e4d94608cc38b84a454327bc9a
#
_cell.length_a   1.000
_cell.length_b   1.000
_cell.length_c   1.000
_cell.angle_alpha   90.00
_cell.angle_beta   90.00
_cell.angle_gamma   90.00
#
_symmetry.space_group_name_H-M   'P 1'
#
loop_
_entity.id
_entity.type
_entity.pdbx_description
1 polymer ?
#
loop_
_entity_poly.entity_id
_entity_poly.type
_entity_poly.pdbx_seq_one_letter_code
_entity_poly.pdbx_strand_id
1 'polypeptide(L)'
;NESVAIGRSRDKLRSTQLLARDGIGLPVTTFAHDPKQTEEVLRLAGDAPLVIKLLEGTQGIGVVLADTNRSAKSVIEAFRGAKVNILVQEFIKEAGGTDIRALVVGGKVVAAMQRKGAEGEFRSNLHRGGSAKPIKISSVERATAVRAAKTMGLNVCGVDMLRANHGPVVMEVNSSPGIEGVENATGIDVADKIIEYLEKSAVKGKTKTRGRG
;
A
#
# COMPACT_ATOMS: atom_id res chain seq x y z
N ASN A 1 2.77 -0.28 -17.82
CA ASN A 1 2.82 -1.47 -16.96
C ASN A 1 2.34 -2.69 -17.71
N GLU A 2 2.96 -3.85 -17.47
CA GLU A 2 2.52 -5.13 -18.00
C GLU A 2 1.35 -5.71 -17.20
N SER A 3 0.54 -6.55 -17.85
CA SER A 3 -0.62 -7.20 -17.22
C SER A 3 -0.24 -8.05 -16.01
N VAL A 4 0.88 -8.78 -16.07
CA VAL A 4 1.37 -9.59 -14.96
C VAL A 4 1.75 -8.72 -13.75
N ALA A 5 2.41 -7.58 -13.96
CA ALA A 5 2.78 -6.65 -12.90
C ALA A 5 1.53 -5.99 -12.27
N ILE A 6 0.54 -5.64 -13.10
CA ILE A 6 -0.76 -5.13 -12.64
C ILE A 6 -1.47 -6.19 -11.78
N GLY A 7 -1.54 -7.44 -12.25
CA GLY A 7 -2.15 -8.53 -11.50
C GLY A 7 -1.49 -8.76 -10.13
N ARG A 8 -0.15 -8.74 -10.07
CA ARG A 8 0.61 -8.88 -8.81
C ARG A 8 0.28 -7.78 -7.81
N SER A 9 0.18 -6.52 -8.27
CA SER A 9 -0.08 -5.39 -7.39
C SER A 9 -1.52 -5.34 -6.87
N ARG A 10 -2.47 -5.91 -7.61
CA ARG A 10 -3.87 -5.98 -7.20
C ARG A 10 -4.16 -7.10 -6.20
N ASP A 11 -3.36 -8.15 -6.21
CA ASP A 11 -3.41 -9.23 -5.22
C ASP A 11 -2.61 -8.82 -3.97
N LYS A 12 -3.31 -8.44 -2.91
CA LYS A 12 -2.70 -7.96 -1.66
C LYS A 12 -1.77 -8.99 -1.03
N LEU A 13 -2.15 -10.27 -1.03
CA LEU A 13 -1.32 -11.33 -0.45
C LEU A 13 -0.05 -11.52 -1.29
N ARG A 14 -0.20 -11.63 -2.60
CA ARG A 14 0.94 -11.79 -3.51
C ARG A 14 1.89 -10.59 -3.45
N SER A 15 1.33 -9.38 -3.43
CA SER A 15 2.10 -8.15 -3.29
C SER A 15 2.93 -8.14 -2.01
N THR A 16 2.29 -8.43 -0.86
CA THR A 16 2.97 -8.51 0.44
C THR A 16 4.10 -9.55 0.44
N GLN A 17 3.85 -10.75 -0.11
CA GLN A 17 4.86 -11.80 -0.21
C GLN A 17 6.08 -11.38 -1.05
N LEU A 18 5.85 -10.74 -2.21
CA LEU A 18 6.93 -10.29 -3.09
C LEU A 18 7.76 -9.18 -2.44
N LEU A 19 7.12 -8.23 -1.80
CA LEU A 19 7.79 -7.13 -1.09
C LEU A 19 8.61 -7.67 0.10
N ALA A 20 8.05 -8.59 0.88
CA ALA A 20 8.75 -9.25 1.99
C ALA A 20 9.97 -10.04 1.52
N ARG A 21 9.83 -10.82 0.45
CA ARG A 21 10.94 -11.57 -0.15
C ARG A 21 12.12 -10.68 -0.54
N ASP A 22 11.83 -9.50 -1.05
CA ASP A 22 12.86 -8.54 -1.47
C ASP A 22 13.35 -7.64 -0.31
N GLY A 23 12.97 -7.94 0.95
CA GLY A 23 13.42 -7.23 2.15
C GLY A 23 12.94 -5.78 2.22
N ILE A 24 11.76 -5.49 1.68
CA ILE A 24 11.13 -4.18 1.81
C ILE A 24 10.36 -4.15 3.13
N GLY A 25 10.55 -3.08 3.90
CA GLY A 25 9.84 -2.88 5.17
C GLY A 25 8.33 -2.90 4.97
N LEU A 26 7.65 -3.74 5.74
CA LEU A 26 6.19 -3.90 5.74
C LEU A 26 5.71 -3.87 7.19
N PRO A 27 4.47 -3.44 7.45
CA PRO A 27 3.84 -3.74 8.73
C PRO A 27 3.79 -5.25 8.95
N VAL A 28 3.92 -5.72 10.19
CA VAL A 28 3.74 -7.15 10.52
C VAL A 28 2.39 -7.59 10.00
N THR A 29 2.37 -8.63 9.17
CA THR A 29 1.17 -9.04 8.44
C THR A 29 1.01 -10.53 8.50
N THR A 30 -0.17 -10.99 8.91
CA THR A 30 -0.55 -12.41 8.95
C THR A 30 -1.74 -12.65 8.03
N PHE A 31 -1.70 -13.75 7.30
CA PHE A 31 -2.81 -14.21 6.48
C PHE A 31 -3.66 -15.21 7.26
N ALA A 32 -4.96 -14.97 7.31
CA ALA A 32 -5.91 -15.87 7.97
C ALA A 32 -6.80 -16.58 6.94
N HIS A 33 -6.63 -17.87 6.85
CA HIS A 33 -7.43 -18.75 5.98
C HIS A 33 -8.31 -19.73 6.77
N ASP A 34 -7.84 -20.31 7.87
CA ASP A 34 -8.60 -21.28 8.69
C ASP A 34 -9.26 -20.60 9.90
N PRO A 35 -10.58 -20.78 10.12
CA PRO A 35 -11.27 -20.24 11.31
C PRO A 35 -10.68 -20.72 12.64
N LYS A 36 -10.12 -21.94 12.68
CA LYS A 36 -9.57 -22.53 13.90
C LYS A 36 -8.25 -21.91 14.36
N GLN A 37 -7.65 -21.05 13.54
CA GLN A 37 -6.35 -20.45 13.80
C GLN A 37 -6.42 -19.01 14.32
N THR A 38 -7.58 -18.53 14.78
CA THR A 38 -7.75 -17.12 15.20
C THR A 38 -6.75 -16.70 16.27
N GLU A 39 -6.49 -17.53 17.30
CA GLU A 39 -5.55 -17.21 18.36
C GLU A 39 -4.09 -17.17 17.83
N GLU A 40 -3.74 -18.06 16.91
CA GLU A 40 -2.41 -18.07 16.29
C GLU A 40 -2.23 -16.86 15.39
N VAL A 41 -3.23 -16.47 14.61
CA VAL A 41 -3.22 -15.26 13.77
C VAL A 41 -2.97 -14.03 14.63
N LEU A 42 -3.68 -13.89 15.76
CA LEU A 42 -3.47 -12.77 16.71
C LEU A 42 -2.05 -12.80 17.29
N ARG A 43 -1.57 -13.96 17.76
CA ARG A 43 -0.22 -14.10 18.29
C ARG A 43 0.86 -13.71 17.29
N LEU A 44 0.69 -14.02 16.01
CA LEU A 44 1.62 -13.68 14.94
C LEU A 44 1.53 -12.23 14.47
N ALA A 45 0.33 -11.64 14.47
CA ALA A 45 0.13 -10.25 14.10
C ALA A 45 0.56 -9.27 15.19
N GLY A 46 0.65 -9.73 16.44
CA GLY A 46 0.98 -8.92 17.62
C GLY A 46 -0.26 -8.42 18.34
N ASP A 47 -0.01 -7.56 19.35
CA ASP A 47 -1.08 -6.97 20.16
C ASP A 47 -1.84 -5.86 19.43
N ALA A 48 -3.11 -5.70 19.80
CA ALA A 48 -3.95 -4.62 19.30
C ALA A 48 -3.35 -3.23 19.66
N PRO A 49 -3.68 -2.19 18.87
CA PRO A 49 -4.63 -2.19 17.76
C PRO A 49 -4.11 -2.89 16.51
N LEU A 50 -5.02 -3.55 15.80
CA LEU A 50 -4.74 -4.30 14.58
C LEU A 50 -5.63 -3.82 13.44
N VAL A 51 -5.10 -3.84 12.21
CA VAL A 51 -5.85 -3.53 11.00
C VAL A 51 -6.21 -4.84 10.29
N ILE A 52 -7.49 -5.11 10.15
CA ILE A 52 -8.01 -6.30 9.49
C ILE A 52 -8.52 -5.89 8.11
N LYS A 53 -8.01 -6.53 7.06
CA LYS A 53 -8.27 -6.15 5.66
C LYS A 53 -8.81 -7.34 4.88
N LEU A 54 -9.87 -7.13 4.12
CA LEU A 54 -10.27 -8.08 3.08
C LEU A 54 -9.19 -8.16 2.00
N LEU A 55 -8.92 -9.36 1.48
CA LEU A 55 -8.03 -9.51 0.32
C LEU A 55 -8.59 -8.77 -0.90
N GLU A 56 -9.88 -8.87 -1.12
CA GLU A 56 -10.60 -8.17 -2.16
C GLU A 56 -11.25 -6.91 -1.60
N GLY A 57 -11.05 -5.79 -2.23
CA GLY A 57 -11.58 -4.49 -1.83
C GLY A 57 -10.67 -3.34 -2.25
N THR A 58 -11.28 -2.19 -2.50
CA THR A 58 -10.60 -0.97 -2.93
C THR A 58 -11.04 0.21 -2.06
N GLN A 59 -10.28 1.31 -2.08
CA GLN A 59 -10.65 2.58 -1.43
C GLN A 59 -10.95 2.49 0.08
N GLY A 60 -10.31 1.54 0.78
CA GLY A 60 -10.53 1.34 2.21
C GLY A 60 -11.84 0.64 2.57
N ILE A 61 -12.57 0.08 1.58
CA ILE A 61 -13.72 -0.81 1.84
C ILE A 61 -13.17 -2.15 2.34
N GLY A 62 -13.80 -2.70 3.40
CA GLY A 62 -13.35 -3.95 4.00
C GLY A 62 -12.05 -3.82 4.81
N VAL A 63 -11.75 -2.62 5.33
CA VAL A 63 -10.65 -2.36 6.26
C VAL A 63 -11.22 -1.95 7.60
N VAL A 64 -10.89 -2.69 8.66
CA VAL A 64 -11.39 -2.49 10.03
C VAL A 64 -10.21 -2.28 10.96
N LEU A 65 -10.27 -1.26 11.81
CA LEU A 65 -9.37 -1.10 12.95
C LEU A 65 -9.99 -1.79 14.17
N ALA A 66 -9.25 -2.68 14.79
CA ALA A 66 -9.62 -3.34 16.02
C ALA A 66 -8.74 -2.85 17.17
N ASP A 67 -9.30 -2.05 18.06
CA ASP A 67 -8.57 -1.36 19.12
C ASP A 67 -8.13 -2.29 20.26
N THR A 68 -8.74 -3.47 20.36
CA THR A 68 -8.44 -4.47 21.39
C THR A 68 -8.34 -5.87 20.79
N ASN A 69 -7.59 -6.76 21.44
CA ASN A 69 -7.49 -8.16 21.03
C ASN A 69 -8.88 -8.84 21.01
N ARG A 70 -9.79 -8.45 21.90
CA ARG A 70 -11.16 -8.95 21.91
C ARG A 70 -11.94 -8.53 20.67
N SER A 71 -11.86 -7.26 20.28
CA SER A 71 -12.52 -6.77 19.05
C SER A 71 -11.89 -7.38 17.81
N ALA A 72 -10.56 -7.52 17.77
CA ALA A 72 -9.85 -8.18 16.67
C ALA A 72 -10.31 -9.62 16.50
N LYS A 73 -10.40 -10.41 17.59
CA LYS A 73 -10.90 -11.77 17.58
C LYS A 73 -12.32 -11.83 16.99
N SER A 74 -13.24 -11.00 17.49
CA SER A 74 -14.62 -10.98 17.01
C SER A 74 -14.75 -10.65 15.53
N VAL A 75 -13.94 -9.69 15.02
CA VAL A 75 -13.93 -9.32 13.59
C VAL A 75 -13.36 -10.45 12.74
N ILE A 76 -12.27 -11.07 13.17
CA ILE A 76 -11.66 -12.22 12.47
C ILE A 76 -12.66 -13.35 12.37
N GLU A 77 -13.31 -13.73 13.48
CA GLU A 77 -14.30 -14.80 13.52
C GLU A 77 -15.51 -14.49 12.61
N ALA A 78 -15.99 -13.24 12.58
CA ALA A 78 -17.09 -12.81 11.71
C ALA A 78 -16.74 -12.97 10.22
N PHE A 79 -15.59 -12.47 9.79
CA PHE A 79 -15.14 -12.62 8.41
C PHE A 79 -14.89 -14.08 8.03
N ARG A 80 -14.34 -14.85 8.97
CA ARG A 80 -14.08 -16.28 8.76
C ARG A 80 -15.37 -17.08 8.68
N GLY A 81 -16.37 -16.76 9.51
CA GLY A 81 -17.71 -17.34 9.42
C GLY A 81 -18.38 -17.08 8.07
N ALA A 82 -18.11 -15.92 7.48
CA ALA A 82 -18.53 -15.57 6.12
C ALA A 82 -17.65 -16.20 5.01
N LYS A 83 -16.66 -17.05 5.36
CA LYS A 83 -15.68 -17.68 4.43
C LYS A 83 -14.88 -16.69 3.60
N VAL A 84 -14.57 -15.54 4.17
CA VAL A 84 -13.78 -14.49 3.51
C VAL A 84 -12.33 -14.55 3.99
N ASN A 85 -11.39 -14.50 3.05
CA ASN A 85 -9.97 -14.43 3.35
C ASN A 85 -9.57 -13.01 3.75
N ILE A 86 -8.76 -12.91 4.80
CA ILE A 86 -8.33 -11.64 5.38
C ILE A 86 -6.83 -11.59 5.63
N LEU A 87 -6.30 -10.37 5.63
CA LEU A 87 -5.01 -10.03 6.23
C LEU A 87 -5.24 -9.36 7.58
N VAL A 88 -4.46 -9.75 8.57
CA VAL A 88 -4.38 -9.09 9.88
C VAL A 88 -3.01 -8.45 9.97
N GLN A 89 -2.99 -7.16 10.26
CA GLN A 89 -1.78 -6.35 10.16
C GLN A 89 -1.64 -5.46 11.39
N GLU A 90 -0.41 -5.26 11.87
CA GLU A 90 -0.16 -4.30 12.93
C GLU A 90 -0.61 -2.89 12.52
N PHE A 91 -1.06 -2.12 13.50
CA PHE A 91 -1.38 -0.72 13.31
C PHE A 91 -0.17 0.14 13.68
N ILE A 92 0.34 0.90 12.73
CA ILE A 92 1.48 1.80 12.93
C ILE A 92 0.99 3.08 13.61
N LYS A 93 0.99 3.08 14.96
CA LYS A 93 0.48 4.17 15.79
C LYS A 93 1.19 5.49 15.54
N GLU A 94 2.51 5.44 15.38
CA GLU A 94 3.37 6.59 15.17
C GLU A 94 3.14 7.31 13.84
N ALA A 95 2.48 6.68 12.88
CA ALA A 95 2.05 7.34 11.66
C ALA A 95 0.94 8.38 11.89
N GLY A 96 0.24 8.30 13.04
CA GLY A 96 -0.72 9.34 13.47
C GLY A 96 -1.87 9.57 12.51
N GLY A 97 -2.39 8.50 11.84
CA GLY A 97 -3.46 8.60 10.84
C GLY A 97 -3.01 9.27 9.53
N THR A 98 -1.69 9.33 9.30
CA THR A 98 -1.13 9.87 8.05
C THR A 98 -0.41 8.78 7.26
N ASP A 99 -0.37 8.94 5.95
CA ASP A 99 0.49 8.15 5.08
C ASP A 99 1.18 9.02 4.03
N ILE A 100 2.12 8.42 3.33
CA ILE A 100 2.84 9.02 2.21
C ILE A 100 2.45 8.26 0.95
N ARG A 101 1.95 8.99 -0.06
CA ARG A 101 1.86 8.47 -1.42
C ARG A 101 2.99 9.03 -2.25
N ALA A 102 3.89 8.15 -2.71
CA ALA A 102 4.95 8.47 -3.64
C ALA A 102 4.59 7.97 -5.04
N LEU A 103 4.56 8.86 -6.03
CA LEU A 103 4.36 8.52 -7.44
C LEU A 103 5.70 8.15 -8.06
N VAL A 104 5.80 6.92 -8.53
CA VAL A 104 6.99 6.41 -9.23
C VAL A 104 6.69 6.34 -10.72
N VAL A 105 7.54 6.97 -11.53
CA VAL A 105 7.49 6.90 -13.00
C VAL A 105 8.89 6.60 -13.51
N GLY A 106 9.05 5.54 -14.28
CA GLY A 106 10.34 5.17 -14.89
C GLY A 106 11.45 4.93 -13.86
N GLY A 107 11.12 4.40 -12.68
CA GLY A 107 12.07 4.14 -11.61
C GLY A 107 12.51 5.37 -10.81
N LYS A 108 11.78 6.50 -10.93
CA LYS A 108 12.03 7.73 -10.17
C LYS A 108 10.75 8.18 -9.46
N VAL A 109 10.87 8.67 -8.22
CA VAL A 109 9.76 9.37 -7.58
C VAL A 109 9.63 10.76 -8.18
N VAL A 110 8.54 11.01 -8.89
CA VAL A 110 8.26 12.29 -9.58
C VAL A 110 7.48 13.26 -8.70
N ALA A 111 6.61 12.74 -7.83
CA ALA A 111 5.82 13.54 -6.89
C ALA A 111 5.58 12.74 -5.60
N ALA A 112 5.39 13.44 -4.49
CA ALA A 112 5.01 12.83 -3.22
C ALA A 112 4.09 13.75 -2.43
N MET A 113 3.06 13.15 -1.82
CA MET A 113 2.15 13.85 -0.91
C MET A 113 1.99 13.08 0.39
N GLN A 114 1.74 13.80 1.47
CA GLN A 114 1.22 13.25 2.71
C GLN A 114 -0.29 13.34 2.67
N ARG A 115 -0.96 12.23 2.98
CA ARG A 115 -2.41 12.22 3.19
C ARG A 115 -2.69 12.11 4.70
N LYS A 116 -3.79 12.70 5.13
CA LYS A 116 -4.27 12.61 6.51
C LYS A 116 -5.76 12.29 6.47
N GLY A 117 -6.20 11.31 7.26
CA GLY A 117 -7.61 10.99 7.45
C GLY A 117 -8.40 12.17 8.03
N ALA A 118 -9.70 12.18 7.83
CA ALA A 118 -10.60 13.07 8.55
C ALA A 118 -10.52 12.82 10.06
N GLU A 119 -11.01 13.75 10.86
CA GLU A 119 -11.04 13.58 12.31
C GLU A 119 -11.83 12.32 12.69
N GLY A 120 -11.23 11.47 13.55
CA GLY A 120 -11.80 10.18 13.93
C GLY A 120 -11.64 9.06 12.89
N GLU A 121 -11.08 9.33 11.70
CA GLU A 121 -10.84 8.32 10.68
C GLU A 121 -9.34 7.92 10.66
N PHE A 122 -9.05 6.65 10.83
CA PHE A 122 -7.69 6.14 10.79
C PHE A 122 -7.14 5.94 9.36
N ARG A 123 -8.03 5.87 8.37
CA ARG A 123 -7.68 5.73 6.96
C ARG A 123 -7.46 7.09 6.34
N SER A 124 -6.34 7.25 5.66
CA SER A 124 -5.91 8.51 5.03
C SER A 124 -6.48 8.75 3.62
N ASN A 125 -7.50 7.99 3.22
CA ASN A 125 -8.09 8.07 1.89
C ASN A 125 -8.78 9.41 1.63
N LEU A 126 -8.40 10.13 0.57
CA LEU A 126 -8.98 11.44 0.20
C LEU A 126 -10.49 11.38 -0.05
N HIS A 127 -10.97 10.29 -0.67
CA HIS A 127 -12.40 10.08 -0.94
C HIS A 127 -13.25 9.93 0.33
N ARG A 128 -12.64 9.84 1.51
CA ARG A 128 -13.30 9.79 2.82
C ARG A 128 -13.19 11.11 3.60
N GLY A 129 -12.99 12.22 2.89
CA GLY A 129 -12.84 13.53 3.52
C GLY A 129 -11.45 13.81 4.07
N GLY A 130 -10.48 12.99 3.73
CA GLY A 130 -9.08 13.21 4.07
C GLY A 130 -8.49 14.43 3.36
N SER A 131 -7.38 14.93 3.86
CA SER A 131 -6.62 16.04 3.28
C SER A 131 -5.28 15.56 2.73
N ALA A 132 -4.73 16.32 1.78
CA ALA A 132 -3.39 16.07 1.23
C ALA A 132 -2.57 17.35 1.21
N LYS A 133 -1.26 17.20 1.39
CA LYS A 133 -0.29 18.28 1.21
C LYS A 133 1.00 17.76 0.58
N PRO A 134 1.75 18.60 -0.15
CA PRO A 134 3.04 18.20 -0.69
C PRO A 134 4.02 17.88 0.46
N ILE A 135 4.91 16.91 0.25
CA ILE A 135 5.92 16.54 1.23
C ILE A 135 7.28 16.29 0.57
N LYS A 136 8.34 16.70 1.25
CA LYS A 136 9.69 16.23 0.95
C LYS A 136 9.90 14.88 1.62
N ILE A 137 10.16 13.87 0.83
CA ILE A 137 10.49 12.53 1.32
C ILE A 137 12.01 12.38 1.50
N SER A 138 12.40 11.59 2.49
CA SER A 138 13.79 11.26 2.75
C SER A 138 14.39 10.39 1.63
N SER A 139 15.72 10.26 1.63
CA SER A 139 16.42 9.35 0.72
C SER A 139 16.01 7.89 0.91
N VAL A 140 15.75 7.49 2.16
CA VAL A 140 15.29 6.13 2.51
C VAL A 140 13.88 5.89 2.00
N GLU A 141 12.94 6.81 2.22
CA GLU A 141 11.57 6.73 1.70
C GLU A 141 11.55 6.66 0.17
N ARG A 142 12.38 7.48 -0.48
CA ARG A 142 12.54 7.47 -1.95
C ARG A 142 13.08 6.13 -2.45
N ALA A 143 14.13 5.61 -1.83
CA ALA A 143 14.72 4.32 -2.19
C ALA A 143 13.73 3.18 -1.97
N THR A 144 12.98 3.20 -0.88
CA THR A 144 11.93 2.21 -0.56
C THR A 144 10.83 2.22 -1.62
N ALA A 145 10.32 3.39 -2.02
CA ALA A 145 9.30 3.51 -3.04
C ALA A 145 9.77 2.97 -4.41
N VAL A 146 10.99 3.32 -4.82
CA VAL A 146 11.57 2.85 -6.08
C VAL A 146 11.81 1.34 -6.06
N ARG A 147 12.33 0.79 -4.95
CA ARG A 147 12.50 -0.66 -4.79
C ARG A 147 11.18 -1.39 -4.84
N ALA A 148 10.14 -0.90 -4.16
CA ALA A 148 8.80 -1.49 -4.17
C ALA A 148 8.21 -1.53 -5.58
N ALA A 149 8.29 -0.42 -6.33
CA ALA A 149 7.87 -0.37 -7.74
C ALA A 149 8.62 -1.40 -8.60
N LYS A 150 9.94 -1.52 -8.42
CA LYS A 150 10.79 -2.47 -9.15
C LYS A 150 10.47 -3.92 -8.81
N THR A 151 10.25 -4.25 -7.53
CA THR A 151 9.85 -5.58 -7.07
C THR A 151 8.54 -6.02 -7.72
N MET A 152 7.58 -5.11 -7.83
CA MET A 152 6.30 -5.38 -8.47
C MET A 152 6.39 -5.42 -10.01
N GLY A 153 7.48 -4.91 -10.60
CA GLY A 153 7.64 -4.78 -12.05
C GLY A 153 6.84 -3.64 -12.65
N LEU A 154 6.57 -2.60 -11.87
CA LEU A 154 5.76 -1.45 -12.28
C LEU A 154 6.62 -0.25 -12.64
N ASN A 155 6.40 0.28 -13.83
CA ASN A 155 7.06 1.50 -14.30
C ASN A 155 6.31 2.77 -13.87
N VAL A 156 4.99 2.68 -13.75
CA VAL A 156 4.13 3.77 -13.26
C VAL A 156 3.28 3.21 -12.13
N CYS A 157 3.45 3.73 -10.92
CA CYS A 157 2.67 3.29 -9.76
C CYS A 157 2.66 4.33 -8.64
N GLY A 158 1.67 4.21 -7.76
CA GLY A 158 1.65 4.87 -6.46
C GLY A 158 2.12 3.91 -5.38
N VAL A 159 3.09 4.31 -4.57
CA VAL A 159 3.55 3.54 -3.41
C VAL A 159 3.08 4.25 -2.15
N ASP A 160 2.25 3.56 -1.38
CA ASP A 160 1.71 4.05 -0.11
C ASP A 160 2.54 3.51 1.04
N MET A 161 3.07 4.42 1.86
CA MET A 161 4.00 4.11 2.96
C MET A 161 3.56 4.77 4.26
N LEU A 162 3.86 4.13 5.36
CA LEU A 162 3.78 4.70 6.70
C LEU A 162 5.19 4.97 7.26
N ARG A 163 5.29 5.97 8.11
CA ARG A 163 6.48 6.24 8.91
C ARG A 163 6.39 5.47 10.21
N ALA A 164 7.07 4.34 10.29
CA ALA A 164 7.25 3.59 11.52
C ALA A 164 8.55 4.01 12.23
N ASN A 165 8.67 3.73 13.54
CA ASN A 165 9.86 4.05 14.33
C ASN A 165 11.14 3.39 13.79
N HIS A 166 10.99 2.25 13.12
CA HIS A 166 12.10 1.50 12.52
C HIS A 166 12.34 1.81 11.03
N GLY A 167 11.63 2.79 10.49
CA GLY A 167 11.77 3.25 9.10
C GLY A 167 10.47 3.21 8.30
N PRO A 168 10.52 3.54 7.01
CA PRO A 168 9.33 3.50 6.16
C PRO A 168 8.86 2.07 5.92
N VAL A 169 7.57 1.81 6.09
CA VAL A 169 6.93 0.54 5.77
C VAL A 169 5.91 0.72 4.65
N VAL A 170 5.94 -0.17 3.66
CA VAL A 170 5.04 -0.11 2.50
C VAL A 170 3.73 -0.78 2.85
N MET A 171 2.62 -0.07 2.65
CA MET A 171 1.28 -0.62 2.80
C MET A 171 0.77 -1.30 1.54
N GLU A 172 0.96 -0.64 0.40
CA GLU A 172 0.52 -1.14 -0.91
C GLU A 172 1.25 -0.46 -2.07
N VAL A 173 1.24 -1.11 -3.22
CA VAL A 173 1.75 -0.57 -4.48
C VAL A 173 0.63 -0.59 -5.51
N ASN A 174 0.15 0.58 -5.90
CA ASN A 174 -0.98 0.76 -6.80
C ASN A 174 -0.52 0.90 -8.25
N SER A 175 -0.88 -0.06 -9.11
CA SER A 175 -0.53 -0.06 -10.53
C SER A 175 -1.29 0.97 -11.38
N SER A 176 -2.38 1.51 -10.85
CA SER A 176 -3.22 2.51 -11.51
C SER A 176 -3.61 3.58 -10.48
N PRO A 177 -2.63 4.37 -9.99
CA PRO A 177 -2.89 5.37 -8.99
C PRO A 177 -3.72 6.51 -9.58
N GLY A 178 -4.70 7.03 -8.83
CA GLY A 178 -5.32 8.31 -9.14
C GLY A 178 -4.26 9.41 -9.03
N ILE A 179 -4.08 10.19 -10.08
CA ILE A 179 -3.08 11.27 -10.15
C ILE A 179 -3.62 12.62 -9.69
N GLU A 180 -4.93 12.85 -9.86
CA GLU A 180 -5.60 14.12 -9.53
C GLU A 180 -5.26 14.65 -8.13
N GLY A 181 -5.38 13.80 -7.10
CA GLY A 181 -5.09 14.20 -5.73
C GLY A 181 -3.62 14.59 -5.51
N VAL A 182 -2.69 13.95 -6.24
CA VAL A 182 -1.26 14.29 -6.16
C VAL A 182 -0.97 15.57 -6.91
N GLU A 183 -1.53 15.77 -8.10
CA GLU A 183 -1.39 16.99 -8.90
C GLU A 183 -1.94 18.19 -8.16
N ASN A 184 -3.15 18.08 -7.60
CA ASN A 184 -3.76 19.14 -6.80
C ASN A 184 -2.94 19.48 -5.55
N ALA A 185 -2.35 18.49 -4.89
CA ALA A 185 -1.56 18.71 -3.69
C ALA A 185 -0.16 19.28 -3.99
N THR A 186 0.46 18.90 -5.10
CA THR A 186 1.88 19.20 -5.38
C THR A 186 2.10 20.27 -6.44
N GLY A 187 1.12 20.54 -7.29
CA GLY A 187 1.26 21.37 -8.48
C GLY A 187 2.11 20.74 -9.59
N ILE A 188 2.45 19.45 -9.47
CA ILE A 188 3.27 18.73 -10.45
C ILE A 188 2.34 18.05 -11.45
N ASP A 189 2.52 18.32 -12.75
CA ASP A 189 1.84 17.59 -13.82
C ASP A 189 2.40 16.17 -13.92
N VAL A 190 1.72 15.23 -13.26
CA VAL A 190 2.10 13.81 -13.24
C VAL A 190 1.77 13.14 -14.55
N ALA A 191 0.70 13.58 -15.21
CA ALA A 191 0.31 13.07 -16.53
C ALA A 191 1.41 13.36 -17.55
N ASP A 192 1.96 14.59 -17.58
CA ASP A 192 3.09 14.96 -18.41
C ASP A 192 4.31 14.04 -18.16
N LYS A 193 4.67 13.81 -16.89
CA LYS A 193 5.80 12.91 -16.53
C LYS A 193 5.59 11.47 -16.99
N ILE A 194 4.36 11.00 -17.02
CA ILE A 194 4.03 9.66 -17.55
C ILE A 194 4.21 9.64 -19.07
N ILE A 195 3.73 10.66 -19.78
CA ILE A 195 3.86 10.77 -21.25
C ILE A 195 5.33 10.91 -21.64
N GLU A 196 6.10 11.80 -21.00
CA GLU A 196 7.55 11.93 -21.23
C GLU A 196 8.27 10.57 -21.07
N TYR A 197 7.89 9.80 -20.04
CA TYR A 197 8.46 8.47 -19.83
C TYR A 197 8.09 7.51 -20.96
N LEU A 198 6.84 7.51 -21.40
CA LEU A 198 6.38 6.65 -22.50
C LEU A 198 7.11 6.98 -23.80
N GLU A 199 7.23 8.25 -24.16
CA GLU A 199 7.94 8.70 -25.35
C GLU A 199 9.42 8.25 -25.36
N LYS A 200 10.10 8.37 -24.22
CA LYS A 200 11.50 7.96 -24.07
C LYS A 200 11.72 6.45 -24.04
N SER A 201 10.73 5.69 -23.58
CA SER A 201 10.86 4.24 -23.33
C SER A 201 10.13 3.35 -24.35
N ALA A 202 9.22 3.91 -25.14
CA ALA A 202 8.46 3.17 -26.13
C ALA A 202 9.38 2.69 -27.28
N VAL A 203 9.48 1.38 -27.42
CA VAL A 203 10.20 0.76 -28.52
C VAL A 203 9.23 -0.17 -29.26
N LYS A 204 9.12 -0.02 -30.58
CA LYS A 204 8.24 -0.84 -31.41
C LYS A 204 8.48 -2.33 -31.15
N GLY A 205 7.43 -3.07 -30.83
CA GLY A 205 7.49 -4.50 -30.53
C GLY A 205 8.08 -4.90 -29.18
N LYS A 206 8.42 -3.95 -28.30
CA LYS A 206 8.88 -4.23 -26.93
C LYS A 206 7.85 -3.76 -25.92
N THR A 207 7.08 -4.70 -25.40
CA THR A 207 6.09 -4.44 -24.35
C THR A 207 6.49 -5.02 -22.99
N LYS A 208 7.64 -5.71 -22.91
CA LYS A 208 8.04 -6.42 -21.68
C LYS A 208 8.79 -5.52 -20.71
N THR A 209 8.21 -5.33 -19.54
CA THR A 209 8.95 -4.88 -18.34
C THR A 209 9.73 -6.06 -17.75
N ARG A 210 10.99 -5.85 -17.43
CA ARG A 210 11.80 -6.86 -16.71
C ARG A 210 11.42 -6.84 -15.22
N GLY A 211 10.21 -7.29 -14.88
CA GLY A 211 9.84 -7.55 -13.50
C GLY A 211 10.50 -8.85 -13.01
N ARG A 212 11.11 -8.81 -11.84
CA ARG A 212 11.53 -10.01 -11.12
C ARG A 212 10.29 -10.59 -10.43
N GLY A 213 9.68 -11.59 -10.97
CA GLY A 213 8.56 -12.25 -10.35
C GLY A 213 8.60 -13.73 -10.56
#